data_a1f1c1731c915e62a1ae40c45b7c5e3e
#
_entry.id   a1f1c1731c915e62a1ae40c45b7c5e3e
#
_cell.length_a   1.000
_cell.length_b   1.000
_cell.length_c   1.000
_cell.angle_alpha   90.00
_cell.angle_beta   90.00
_cell.angle_gamma   90.00
#
_symmetry.space_group_name_H-M   'P 1'
#
loop_
_entity.id
_entity.type
_entity.pdbx_description
1 polymer ?
#
loop_
_entity_poly.entity_id
_entity_poly.type
_entity_poly.pdbx_seq_one_letter_code
_entity_poly.pdbx_strand_id
1 'polypeptide(L)'
;MNDQMAPPAVDAETAPRLRAVVGKLSRRLTALARGSGLTQSQLSALGVIARHGQIGLSELAETEGLHPTQLSRIIAVLEEQDLVRRRTSPTDRRAMIVETSAAGRRTHDKLRRERGRILSDALASLTPEQVDAIEAALPALEAMAEAARLGGRGNS
;
A
#
# COMPACT_ATOMS: atom_id res chain seq x y z
N MET A 1 0.77 20.15 33.02
CA MET A 1 2.21 19.86 33.01
C MET A 1 2.42 18.94 31.80
N ASN A 2 2.73 19.53 30.63
CA ASN A 2 2.99 18.77 29.41
C ASN A 2 4.39 18.17 29.54
N ASP A 3 4.44 16.89 29.82
CA ASP A 3 5.66 16.10 29.67
C ASP A 3 5.86 15.86 28.17
N GLN A 4 6.47 16.85 27.49
CA GLN A 4 6.85 16.76 26.10
C GLN A 4 8.12 15.91 26.05
N MET A 5 7.92 14.56 26.05
CA MET A 5 9.00 13.60 25.91
C MET A 5 9.82 13.97 24.67
N ALA A 6 11.10 14.33 24.88
CA ALA A 6 12.02 14.64 23.79
C ALA A 6 12.02 13.45 22.79
N PRO A 7 12.03 13.71 21.48
CA PRO A 7 12.09 12.64 20.51
C PRO A 7 13.31 11.76 20.79
N PRO A 8 13.19 10.42 20.64
CA PRO A 8 14.29 9.50 20.87
C PRO A 8 15.47 9.89 19.96
N ALA A 9 16.67 9.89 20.52
CA ALA A 9 17.89 10.10 19.76
C ALA A 9 18.04 8.93 18.77
N VAL A 10 17.86 9.22 17.48
CA VAL A 10 18.04 8.23 16.41
C VAL A 10 19.48 8.33 15.90
N ASP A 11 20.19 7.20 15.86
CA ASP A 11 21.51 7.13 15.21
C ASP A 11 21.41 7.63 13.77
N ALA A 12 22.34 8.51 13.36
CA ALA A 12 22.37 9.13 12.03
C ALA A 12 22.38 8.10 10.89
N GLU A 13 22.90 6.91 11.11
CA GLU A 13 22.96 5.82 10.12
C GLU A 13 21.65 5.01 10.02
N THR A 14 20.77 5.09 11.01
CA THR A 14 19.53 4.26 11.05
C THR A 14 18.61 4.58 9.88
N ALA A 15 18.32 5.86 9.62
CA ALA A 15 17.40 6.26 8.55
C ALA A 15 17.94 5.93 7.14
N PRO A 16 19.23 6.21 6.79
CA PRO A 16 19.81 5.78 5.53
C PRO A 16 19.78 4.26 5.32
N ARG A 17 20.11 3.47 6.34
CA ARG A 17 20.10 2.00 6.28
C ARG A 17 18.69 1.46 6.09
N LEU A 18 17.72 1.96 6.85
CA LEU A 18 16.32 1.56 6.72
C LEU A 18 15.78 1.89 5.33
N ARG A 19 16.05 3.10 4.80
CA ARG A 19 15.69 3.49 3.44
C ARG A 19 16.27 2.54 2.40
N ALA A 20 17.53 2.13 2.55
CA ALA A 20 18.18 1.21 1.62
C ALA A 20 17.51 -0.17 1.64
N VAL A 21 17.19 -0.71 2.81
CA VAL A 21 16.51 -2.00 2.99
C VAL A 21 15.10 -1.94 2.38
N VAL A 22 14.30 -0.95 2.77
CA VAL A 22 12.94 -0.75 2.25
C VAL A 22 12.96 -0.60 0.73
N GLY A 23 13.91 0.17 0.19
CA GLY A 23 14.06 0.33 -1.27
C GLY A 23 14.41 -0.98 -2.00
N LYS A 24 15.27 -1.84 -1.43
CA LYS A 24 15.59 -3.15 -2.01
C LYS A 24 14.37 -4.09 -2.01
N LEU A 25 13.67 -4.18 -0.87
CA LEU A 25 12.47 -5.01 -0.74
C LEU A 25 11.35 -4.52 -1.68
N SER A 26 11.09 -3.23 -1.69
CA SER A 26 10.08 -2.62 -2.57
C SER A 26 10.35 -2.92 -4.05
N ARG A 27 11.59 -2.74 -4.53
CA ARG A 27 11.95 -3.06 -5.91
C ARG A 27 11.71 -4.53 -6.25
N ARG A 28 12.03 -5.45 -5.34
CA ARG A 28 11.84 -6.90 -5.56
C ARG A 28 10.34 -7.26 -5.60
N LEU A 29 9.55 -6.71 -4.70
CA LEU A 29 8.09 -6.92 -4.68
C LEU A 29 7.38 -6.26 -5.86
N THR A 30 7.88 -5.10 -6.33
CA THR A 30 7.35 -4.41 -7.51
C THR A 30 7.72 -5.10 -8.82
N ALA A 31 8.86 -5.78 -8.88
CA ALA A 31 9.25 -6.54 -10.08
C ALA A 31 8.23 -7.63 -10.45
N LEU A 32 7.54 -8.22 -9.45
CA LEU A 32 6.43 -9.15 -9.68
C LEU A 32 5.22 -8.49 -10.34
N ALA A 33 5.00 -7.23 -10.04
CA ALA A 33 3.89 -6.46 -10.59
C ALA A 33 4.02 -6.25 -12.11
N ARG A 34 5.25 -6.21 -12.64
CA ARG A 34 5.50 -6.06 -14.08
C ARG A 34 4.89 -7.20 -14.91
N GLY A 35 4.80 -8.40 -14.34
CA GLY A 35 4.13 -9.53 -14.98
C GLY A 35 2.60 -9.40 -15.05
N SER A 36 2.00 -8.47 -14.31
CA SER A 36 0.56 -8.22 -14.33
C SER A 36 0.14 -7.13 -15.34
N GLY A 37 1.09 -6.42 -15.95
CA GLY A 37 0.82 -5.26 -16.81
C GLY A 37 0.35 -4.00 -16.06
N LEU A 38 0.35 -4.02 -14.71
CA LEU A 38 -0.09 -2.91 -13.87
C LEU A 38 1.09 -2.11 -13.31
N THR A 39 0.94 -0.81 -13.21
CA THR A 39 1.88 0.06 -12.49
C THR A 39 1.71 -0.09 -10.98
N GLN A 40 2.70 0.38 -10.20
CA GLN A 40 2.64 0.36 -8.73
C GLN A 40 1.41 1.10 -8.18
N SER A 41 1.07 2.26 -8.75
CA SER A 41 -0.10 3.04 -8.31
C SER A 41 -1.42 2.33 -8.63
N GLN A 42 -1.51 1.65 -9.78
CA GLN A 42 -2.67 0.83 -10.15
C GLN A 42 -2.84 -0.36 -9.21
N LEU A 43 -1.75 -1.01 -8.84
CA LEU A 43 -1.76 -2.12 -7.88
C LEU A 43 -2.12 -1.67 -6.47
N SER A 44 -1.65 -0.50 -6.04
CA SER A 44 -2.01 0.09 -4.75
C SER A 44 -3.50 0.37 -4.70
N ALA A 45 -4.03 1.09 -5.69
CA ALA A 45 -5.45 1.40 -5.79
C ALA A 45 -6.32 0.13 -5.83
N LEU A 46 -5.97 -0.86 -6.67
CA LEU A 46 -6.66 -2.15 -6.72
C LEU A 46 -6.66 -2.84 -5.35
N GLY A 47 -5.54 -2.79 -4.63
CA GLY A 47 -5.40 -3.36 -3.30
C GLY A 47 -6.29 -2.66 -2.25
N VAL A 48 -6.39 -1.33 -2.29
CA VAL A 48 -7.28 -0.58 -1.40
C VAL A 48 -8.74 -0.93 -1.70
N ILE A 49 -9.16 -0.91 -2.96
CA ILE A 49 -10.51 -1.26 -3.38
C ILE A 49 -10.87 -2.70 -2.95
N ALA A 50 -9.93 -3.65 -3.14
CA ALA A 50 -10.17 -5.05 -2.77
C ALA A 50 -10.37 -5.26 -1.26
N ARG A 51 -9.65 -4.49 -0.42
CA ARG A 51 -9.81 -4.55 1.05
C ARG A 51 -11.13 -3.95 1.54
N HIS A 52 -11.59 -2.88 0.91
CA HIS A 52 -12.85 -2.21 1.29
C HIS A 52 -14.09 -2.88 0.69
N GLY A 53 -13.91 -3.72 -0.34
CA GLY A 53 -15.00 -4.27 -1.14
C GLY A 53 -15.58 -3.23 -2.11
N GLN A 54 -16.00 -2.09 -1.57
CA GLN A 54 -16.37 -0.88 -2.32
C GLN A 54 -15.91 0.37 -1.57
N ILE A 55 -15.54 1.42 -2.30
CA ILE A 55 -15.02 2.67 -1.72
C ILE A 55 -15.41 3.86 -2.60
N GLY A 56 -15.70 5.02 -1.99
CA GLY A 56 -15.90 6.28 -2.68
C GLY A 56 -14.63 6.77 -3.38
N LEU A 57 -14.76 7.38 -4.57
CA LEU A 57 -13.58 7.88 -5.29
C LEU A 57 -12.82 8.97 -4.51
N SER A 58 -13.53 9.83 -3.79
CA SER A 58 -12.89 10.85 -2.94
C SER A 58 -12.10 10.22 -1.80
N GLU A 59 -12.70 9.25 -1.10
CA GLU A 59 -12.06 8.50 -0.02
C GLU A 59 -10.83 7.71 -0.52
N LEU A 60 -10.94 7.11 -1.70
CA LEU A 60 -9.82 6.40 -2.33
C LEU A 60 -8.67 7.36 -2.68
N ALA A 61 -8.99 8.57 -3.20
CA ALA A 61 -7.99 9.60 -3.49
C ALA A 61 -7.25 10.03 -2.22
N GLU A 62 -7.98 10.26 -1.13
CA GLU A 62 -7.41 10.59 0.18
C GLU A 62 -6.55 9.46 0.73
N THR A 63 -7.01 8.22 0.65
CA THR A 63 -6.28 7.03 1.13
C THR A 63 -4.97 6.83 0.38
N GLU A 64 -4.97 7.04 -0.93
CA GLU A 64 -3.78 6.91 -1.78
C GLU A 64 -2.89 8.17 -1.79
N GLY A 65 -3.35 9.28 -1.21
CA GLY A 65 -2.64 10.58 -1.27
C GLY A 65 -2.54 11.12 -2.69
N LEU A 66 -3.53 10.85 -3.53
CA LEU A 66 -3.53 11.21 -4.96
C LEU A 66 -4.49 12.36 -5.23
N HIS A 67 -4.11 13.21 -6.19
CA HIS A 67 -5.05 14.17 -6.75
C HIS A 67 -6.19 13.45 -7.50
N PRO A 68 -7.47 13.92 -7.41
CA PRO A 68 -8.62 13.28 -8.06
C PRO A 68 -8.44 12.99 -9.55
N THR A 69 -7.75 13.87 -10.28
CA THR A 69 -7.47 13.68 -11.71
C THR A 69 -6.52 12.51 -11.96
N GLN A 70 -5.51 12.31 -11.11
CA GLN A 70 -4.59 11.16 -11.20
C GLN A 70 -5.32 9.86 -10.89
N LEU A 71 -6.12 9.85 -9.81
CA LEU A 71 -6.93 8.69 -9.45
C LEU A 71 -7.88 8.32 -10.58
N SER A 72 -8.59 9.30 -11.18
CA SER A 72 -9.51 9.04 -12.29
C SER A 72 -8.85 8.32 -13.45
N ARG A 73 -7.60 8.68 -13.80
CA ARG A 73 -6.82 7.97 -14.84
C ARG A 73 -6.46 6.54 -14.43
N ILE A 74 -6.06 6.35 -13.19
CA ILE A 74 -5.75 5.01 -12.65
C ILE A 74 -6.98 4.12 -12.71
N ILE A 75 -8.14 4.61 -12.26
CA ILE A 75 -9.39 3.86 -12.28
C ILE A 75 -9.85 3.57 -13.71
N ALA A 76 -9.70 4.51 -14.65
CA ALA A 76 -10.04 4.28 -16.06
C ALA A 76 -9.25 3.09 -16.64
N VAL A 77 -7.94 3.02 -16.39
CA VAL A 77 -7.11 1.89 -16.86
C VAL A 77 -7.51 0.58 -16.19
N LEU A 78 -7.84 0.59 -14.90
CA LEU A 78 -8.30 -0.61 -14.20
C LEU A 78 -9.68 -1.08 -14.70
N GLU A 79 -10.56 -0.16 -15.13
CA GLU A 79 -11.84 -0.48 -15.76
C GLU A 79 -11.65 -1.07 -17.17
N GLU A 80 -10.77 -0.47 -18.00
CA GLU A 80 -10.44 -0.99 -19.34
C GLU A 80 -9.92 -2.44 -19.29
N GLN A 81 -9.25 -2.81 -18.19
CA GLN A 81 -8.76 -4.17 -17.93
C GLN A 81 -9.77 -5.07 -17.20
N ASP A 82 -11.03 -4.61 -17.03
CA ASP A 82 -12.10 -5.30 -16.27
C ASP A 82 -11.68 -5.69 -14.83
N LEU A 83 -10.80 -4.92 -14.19
CA LEU A 83 -10.36 -5.20 -12.82
C LEU A 83 -11.23 -4.52 -11.77
N VAL A 84 -11.83 -3.39 -12.12
CA VAL A 84 -12.76 -2.64 -11.25
C VAL A 84 -13.99 -2.19 -12.05
N ARG A 85 -15.03 -1.77 -11.34
CA ARG A 85 -16.26 -1.19 -11.91
C ARG A 85 -16.67 0.02 -11.11
N ARG A 86 -17.03 1.09 -11.81
CA ARG A 86 -17.66 2.26 -11.18
C ARG A 86 -19.16 2.06 -11.09
N ARG A 87 -19.75 2.55 -10.01
CA ARG A 87 -21.20 2.62 -9.81
C ARG A 87 -21.57 3.92 -9.14
N THR A 88 -22.79 4.36 -9.35
CA THR A 88 -23.40 5.41 -8.52
C THR A 88 -23.62 4.87 -7.11
N SER A 89 -23.30 5.65 -6.09
CA SER A 89 -23.57 5.26 -4.70
C SER A 89 -25.06 5.02 -4.47
N PRO A 90 -25.45 3.93 -3.79
CA PRO A 90 -26.85 3.68 -3.47
C PRO A 90 -27.43 4.69 -2.47
N THR A 91 -26.58 5.34 -1.67
CA THR A 91 -26.97 6.30 -0.64
C THR A 91 -26.88 7.76 -1.09
N ASP A 92 -26.02 8.06 -2.08
CA ASP A 92 -25.90 9.40 -2.65
C ASP A 92 -25.69 9.31 -4.17
N ARG A 93 -26.73 9.67 -4.92
CA ARG A 93 -26.73 9.65 -6.40
C ARG A 93 -25.66 10.57 -7.04
N ARG A 94 -25.07 11.48 -6.30
CA ARG A 94 -23.99 12.38 -6.78
C ARG A 94 -22.62 11.79 -6.56
N ALA A 95 -22.50 10.78 -5.70
CA ALA A 95 -21.24 10.13 -5.35
C ALA A 95 -21.01 8.88 -6.22
N MET A 96 -19.79 8.73 -6.70
CA MET A 96 -19.33 7.53 -7.40
C MET A 96 -18.54 6.66 -6.46
N ILE A 97 -18.86 5.38 -6.46
CA ILE A 97 -18.10 4.32 -5.77
C ILE A 97 -17.41 3.44 -6.80
N VAL A 98 -16.35 2.79 -6.38
CA VAL A 98 -15.62 1.79 -7.17
C VAL A 98 -15.55 0.49 -6.38
N GLU A 99 -15.72 -0.62 -7.08
CA GLU A 99 -15.63 -1.98 -6.52
C GLU A 99 -14.74 -2.86 -7.42
N THR A 100 -14.16 -3.91 -6.84
CA THR A 100 -13.42 -4.89 -7.65
C THR A 100 -14.37 -5.79 -8.44
N SER A 101 -14.03 -6.07 -9.70
CA SER A 101 -14.64 -7.15 -10.45
C SER A 101 -14.17 -8.53 -9.93
N ALA A 102 -14.77 -9.61 -10.43
CA ALA A 102 -14.29 -10.96 -10.16
C ALA A 102 -12.85 -11.18 -10.67
N ALA A 103 -12.51 -10.59 -11.82
CA ALA A 103 -11.16 -10.63 -12.38
C ALA A 103 -10.17 -9.83 -11.53
N GLY A 104 -10.56 -8.63 -11.09
CA GLY A 104 -9.76 -7.79 -10.20
C GLY A 104 -9.45 -8.47 -8.87
N ARG A 105 -10.45 -9.13 -8.29
CA ARG A 105 -10.26 -9.91 -7.05
C ARG A 105 -9.25 -11.04 -7.23
N ARG A 106 -9.39 -11.84 -8.29
CA ARG A 106 -8.44 -12.93 -8.61
C ARG A 106 -7.01 -12.40 -8.84
N THR A 107 -6.87 -11.30 -9.57
CA THR A 107 -5.58 -10.65 -9.83
C THR A 107 -4.94 -10.14 -8.54
N HIS A 108 -5.69 -9.43 -7.70
CA HIS A 108 -5.22 -8.96 -6.40
C HIS A 108 -4.76 -10.12 -5.52
N ASP A 109 -5.57 -11.18 -5.39
CA ASP A 109 -5.26 -12.33 -4.53
C ASP A 109 -4.04 -13.11 -5.03
N LYS A 110 -3.89 -13.26 -6.35
CA LYS A 110 -2.71 -13.86 -6.95
C LYS A 110 -1.45 -13.09 -6.57
N LEU A 111 -1.45 -11.79 -6.81
CA LEU A 111 -0.31 -10.92 -6.51
C LEU A 111 0.01 -10.85 -5.01
N ARG A 112 -1.02 -10.85 -4.16
CA ARG A 112 -0.84 -10.91 -2.70
C ARG A 112 -0.13 -12.21 -2.29
N ARG A 113 -0.56 -13.36 -2.82
CA ARG A 113 0.09 -14.66 -2.54
C ARG A 113 1.54 -14.69 -3.03
N GLU A 114 1.81 -14.20 -4.24
CA GLU A 114 3.16 -14.16 -4.80
C GLU A 114 4.10 -13.27 -3.98
N ARG A 115 3.64 -12.10 -3.55
CA ARG A 115 4.40 -11.22 -2.65
C ARG A 115 4.64 -11.86 -1.28
N GLY A 116 3.61 -12.50 -0.71
CA GLY A 116 3.71 -13.23 0.54
C GLY A 116 4.76 -14.34 0.45
N ARG A 117 4.76 -15.12 -0.64
CA ARG A 117 5.73 -16.19 -0.86
C ARG A 117 7.17 -15.67 -0.89
N ILE A 118 7.44 -14.58 -1.61
CA ILE A 118 8.79 -14.00 -1.65
C ILE A 118 9.27 -13.57 -0.27
N LEU A 119 8.39 -12.94 0.52
CA LEU A 119 8.75 -12.54 1.88
C LEU A 119 8.98 -13.76 2.78
N SER A 120 8.12 -14.79 2.67
CA SER A 120 8.29 -16.03 3.41
C SER A 120 9.60 -16.75 3.04
N ASP A 121 9.91 -16.85 1.74
CA ASP A 121 11.17 -17.45 1.27
C ASP A 121 12.39 -16.66 1.77
N ALA A 122 12.30 -15.33 1.80
CA ALA A 122 13.36 -14.47 2.33
C ALA A 122 13.53 -14.65 3.86
N LEU A 123 12.44 -14.72 4.62
CA LEU A 123 12.47 -14.98 6.06
C LEU A 123 13.04 -16.36 6.37
N ALA A 124 12.67 -17.38 5.58
CA ALA A 124 13.20 -18.75 5.75
C ALA A 124 14.71 -18.88 5.50
N SER A 125 15.34 -17.88 4.86
CA SER A 125 16.79 -17.84 4.66
C SER A 125 17.58 -17.18 5.81
N LEU A 126 16.89 -16.67 6.81
CA LEU A 126 17.47 -15.99 7.99
C LEU A 126 17.70 -16.96 9.14
N THR A 127 18.55 -16.56 10.10
CA THR A 127 18.68 -17.29 11.36
C THR A 127 17.45 -17.05 12.25
N PRO A 128 17.14 -17.96 13.20
CA PRO A 128 16.04 -17.76 14.14
C PRO A 128 16.11 -16.41 14.86
N GLU A 129 17.30 -16.02 15.33
CA GLU A 129 17.52 -14.76 16.03
C GLU A 129 17.21 -13.53 15.15
N GLN A 130 17.48 -13.63 13.84
CA GLN A 130 17.15 -12.56 12.88
C GLN A 130 15.65 -12.50 12.64
N VAL A 131 14.97 -13.62 12.58
CA VAL A 131 13.50 -13.68 12.47
C VAL A 131 12.87 -13.06 13.70
N ASP A 132 13.29 -13.46 14.90
CA ASP A 132 12.79 -12.92 16.20
C ASP A 132 12.98 -11.41 16.26
N ALA A 133 14.14 -10.90 15.81
CA ALA A 133 14.42 -9.46 15.77
C ALA A 133 13.47 -8.71 14.80
N ILE A 134 13.16 -9.29 13.66
CA ILE A 134 12.19 -8.73 12.70
C ILE A 134 10.80 -8.73 13.31
N GLU A 135 10.36 -9.83 13.91
CA GLU A 135 9.03 -9.92 14.54
C GLU A 135 8.89 -8.91 15.67
N ALA A 136 9.90 -8.75 16.52
CA ALA A 136 9.92 -7.75 17.57
C ALA A 136 9.87 -6.31 17.05
N ALA A 137 10.41 -6.05 15.85
CA ALA A 137 10.42 -4.72 15.23
C ALA A 137 9.12 -4.38 14.48
N LEU A 138 8.27 -5.36 14.15
CA LEU A 138 7.05 -5.14 13.34
C LEU A 138 6.14 -4.04 13.89
N PRO A 139 5.79 -4.00 15.20
CA PRO A 139 4.91 -2.94 15.70
C PRO A 139 5.49 -1.53 15.51
N ALA A 140 6.81 -1.38 15.67
CA ALA A 140 7.48 -0.09 15.47
C ALA A 140 7.53 0.30 13.99
N LEU A 141 7.72 -0.65 13.08
CA LEU A 141 7.69 -0.42 11.64
C LEU A 141 6.29 -0.05 11.14
N GLU A 142 5.25 -0.68 11.69
CA GLU A 142 3.85 -0.35 11.41
C GLU A 142 3.51 1.07 11.87
N ALA A 143 3.88 1.44 13.10
CA ALA A 143 3.70 2.79 13.63
C ALA A 143 4.44 3.83 12.79
N MET A 144 5.67 3.55 12.37
CA MET A 144 6.45 4.43 11.49
C MET A 144 5.79 4.60 10.12
N ALA A 145 5.27 3.53 9.53
CA ALA A 145 4.57 3.58 8.23
C ALA A 145 3.31 4.45 8.32
N GLU A 146 2.55 4.33 9.42
CA GLU A 146 1.36 5.15 9.66
C GLU A 146 1.73 6.64 9.87
N ALA A 147 2.77 6.93 10.65
CA ALA A 147 3.26 8.29 10.85
C ALA A 147 3.72 8.94 9.54
N ALA A 148 4.42 8.20 8.68
CA ALA A 148 4.87 8.68 7.38
C ALA A 148 3.68 9.01 6.44
N ARG A 149 2.58 8.25 6.54
CA ARG A 149 1.34 8.52 5.79
C ARG A 149 0.69 9.85 6.22
N LEU A 150 0.69 10.13 7.51
CA LEU A 150 0.09 11.35 8.06
C LEU A 150 0.96 12.59 7.78
N GLY A 151 2.29 12.46 7.85
CA GLY A 151 3.24 13.56 7.58
C GLY A 151 3.25 14.04 6.12
N GLY A 152 2.90 13.19 5.16
CA GLY A 152 2.77 13.57 3.75
C GLY A 152 1.59 14.49 3.44
N ARG A 153 0.63 14.65 4.34
CA ARG A 153 -0.55 15.51 4.18
C ARG A 153 -0.33 16.98 4.55
N GLY A 154 0.79 17.31 5.19
CA GLY A 154 1.06 18.65 5.72
C GLY A 154 1.88 19.56 4.82
N ASN A 155 2.28 19.14 3.62
CA ASN A 155 3.24 19.90 2.79
C ASN A 155 2.76 20.05 1.32
N SER A 156 1.45 20.31 1.13
CA SER A 156 0.86 20.66 -0.17
C SER A 156 0.09 21.93 -0.09
#